data_9428a51b701be11272f5b42f0210159f
#
_entry.id   9428a51b701be11272f5b42f0210159f
#
_cell.length_a   1.000
_cell.length_b   1.000
_cell.length_c   1.000
_cell.angle_alpha   90.00
_cell.angle_beta   90.00
_cell.angle_gamma   90.00
#
_symmetry.space_group_name_H-M   'P 1'
#
loop_
_entity.id
_entity.type
_entity.pdbx_description
1 polymer ?
#
loop_
_entity_poly.entity_id
_entity_poly.type
_entity_poly.pdbx_seq_one_letter_code
_entity_poly.pdbx_strand_id
1 'polypeptide(L)'
;GSIGRATKRALARAAAAQELSIKHRTARGKGLNGKFKPYSADYIEYRESKGRQTAPVNHHFTGRMLASIHWKANRNRAKLFFSSSAEKKKAARTHALRPWWGITDREQATINRIFSKELARVV
;
A
#
# COMPACT_ATOMS: atom_id res chain seq x y z
N GLY A 1 0.36 30.03 -5.84
CA GLY A 1 1.73 30.50 -5.76
C GLY A 1 2.76 29.37 -5.67
N SER A 2 4.01 29.73 -5.45
CA SER A 2 5.11 28.74 -5.41
C SER A 2 4.94 27.68 -4.31
N ILE A 3 4.49 28.09 -3.12
CA ILE A 3 4.24 27.18 -1.99
C ILE A 3 3.10 26.22 -2.33
N GLY A 4 2.03 26.72 -2.93
CA GLY A 4 0.90 25.88 -3.34
C GLY A 4 1.29 24.83 -4.37
N ARG A 5 2.14 25.19 -5.34
CA ARG A 5 2.64 24.24 -6.33
C ARG A 5 3.58 23.21 -5.70
N ALA A 6 4.45 23.65 -4.78
CA ALA A 6 5.34 22.75 -4.07
C ALA A 6 4.57 21.76 -3.21
N THR A 7 3.53 22.21 -2.51
CA THR A 7 2.68 21.35 -1.70
C THR A 7 1.98 20.31 -2.57
N LYS A 8 1.45 20.71 -3.73
CA LYS A 8 0.82 19.78 -4.66
C LYS A 8 1.81 18.72 -5.15
N ARG A 9 3.05 19.13 -5.51
CA ARG A 9 4.08 18.18 -5.92
C ARG A 9 4.45 17.22 -4.80
N ALA A 10 4.59 17.73 -3.57
CA ALA A 10 4.91 16.91 -2.42
C ALA A 10 3.81 15.87 -2.16
N LEU A 11 2.55 16.29 -2.19
CA LEU A 11 1.40 15.39 -2.02
C LEU A 11 1.36 14.32 -3.11
N ALA A 12 1.57 14.71 -4.37
CA ALA A 12 1.57 13.78 -5.49
C ALA A 12 2.71 12.75 -5.37
N ARG A 13 3.93 13.20 -5.05
CA ARG A 13 5.07 12.30 -4.87
C ARG A 13 4.90 11.38 -3.67
N ALA A 14 4.38 11.90 -2.56
CA ALA A 14 4.12 11.09 -1.37
C ALA A 14 3.07 10.01 -1.66
N ALA A 15 2.00 10.37 -2.35
CA ALA A 15 0.94 9.41 -2.71
C ALA A 15 1.46 8.33 -3.66
N ALA A 16 2.23 8.70 -4.68
CA ALA A 16 2.82 7.74 -5.60
C ALA A 16 3.78 6.79 -4.90
N ALA A 17 4.63 7.31 -3.99
CA ALA A 17 5.54 6.49 -3.20
C ALA A 17 4.78 5.54 -2.29
N GLN A 18 3.70 6.01 -1.65
CA GLN A 18 2.89 5.19 -0.76
C GLN A 18 2.18 4.07 -1.50
N GLU A 19 1.65 4.35 -2.69
CA GLU A 19 1.04 3.32 -3.53
C GLU A 19 2.04 2.20 -3.84
N LEU A 20 3.24 2.56 -4.27
CA LEU A 20 4.31 1.57 -4.55
C LEU A 20 4.71 0.79 -3.30
N SER A 21 4.85 1.47 -2.16
CA SER A 21 5.22 0.83 -0.90
C SER A 21 4.20 -0.22 -0.48
N ILE A 22 2.92 0.12 -0.56
CA ILE A 22 1.84 -0.82 -0.22
C ILE A 22 1.89 -2.04 -1.16
N LYS A 23 1.98 -1.80 -2.46
CA LYS A 23 2.01 -2.88 -3.45
C LYS A 23 3.20 -3.81 -3.24
N HIS A 24 4.39 -3.25 -3.06
CA HIS A 24 5.62 -4.03 -2.91
C HIS A 24 5.63 -4.84 -1.62
N ARG A 25 5.34 -4.22 -0.45
CA ARG A 25 5.39 -4.97 0.80
C ARG A 25 4.31 -6.03 0.90
N THR A 26 3.11 -5.74 0.38
CA THR A 26 2.00 -6.68 0.38
C THR A 26 2.33 -7.91 -0.47
N ALA A 27 2.89 -7.70 -1.65
CA ALA A 27 3.32 -8.79 -2.52
C ALA A 27 4.41 -9.65 -1.89
N ARG A 28 5.21 -9.06 -0.99
CA ARG A 28 6.26 -9.77 -0.24
C ARG A 28 5.77 -10.38 1.06
N GLY A 29 4.47 -10.31 1.34
CA GLY A 29 3.90 -10.88 2.55
C GLY A 29 4.06 -10.01 3.79
N LYS A 30 4.18 -8.70 3.63
CA LYS A 30 4.34 -7.75 4.74
C LYS A 30 3.19 -6.77 4.79
N GLY A 31 2.62 -6.61 5.98
CA GLY A 31 1.55 -5.64 6.25
C GLY A 31 2.02 -4.52 7.17
N LEU A 32 1.08 -3.94 7.91
CA LEU A 32 1.35 -2.80 8.81
C LEU A 32 2.24 -3.20 9.99
N ASN A 33 2.17 -4.44 10.43
CA ASN A 33 2.87 -4.92 11.63
C ASN A 33 4.00 -5.90 11.30
N GLY A 34 4.56 -5.82 10.08
CA GLY A 34 5.60 -6.72 9.61
C GLY A 34 5.02 -7.88 8.81
N LYS A 35 5.67 -9.04 8.86
CA LYS A 35 5.22 -10.21 8.11
C LYS A 35 3.80 -10.60 8.48
N PHE A 36 3.01 -10.98 7.47
CA PHE A 36 1.67 -11.47 7.70
C PHE A 36 1.69 -12.77 8.51
N LYS A 37 0.61 -12.97 9.28
CA LYS A 37 0.39 -14.21 10.00
C LYS A 37 0.45 -15.39 9.01
N PRO A 38 1.18 -16.46 9.35
CA PRO A 38 1.26 -17.64 8.49
C PRO A 38 -0.11 -18.25 8.21
N TYR A 39 -0.22 -18.99 7.11
CA TYR A 39 -1.39 -19.81 6.85
C TYR A 39 -1.50 -20.91 7.92
N SER A 40 -2.73 -21.37 8.18
CA SER A 40 -2.92 -22.54 9.05
C SER A 40 -2.23 -23.76 8.46
N ALA A 41 -1.86 -24.73 9.31
CA ALA A 41 -1.21 -25.95 8.86
C ALA A 41 -2.05 -26.69 7.82
N ASP A 42 -3.36 -26.80 8.05
CA ASP A 42 -4.27 -27.46 7.10
C ASP A 42 -4.32 -26.74 5.76
N TYR A 43 -4.30 -25.41 5.78
CA TYR A 43 -4.34 -24.62 4.55
C TYR A 43 -3.02 -24.71 3.79
N ILE A 44 -1.89 -24.77 4.50
CA ILE A 44 -0.56 -24.99 3.89
C ILE A 44 -0.57 -26.32 3.14
N GLU A 45 -1.04 -27.37 3.79
CA GLU A 45 -1.13 -28.71 3.19
C GLU A 45 -2.01 -28.70 1.95
N TYR A 46 -3.17 -28.06 2.02
CA TYR A 46 -4.06 -27.91 0.88
C TYR A 46 -3.36 -27.20 -0.29
N ARG A 47 -2.67 -26.09 -0.02
CA ARG A 47 -1.97 -25.32 -1.07
C ARG A 47 -0.84 -26.13 -1.70
N GLU A 48 -0.07 -26.85 -0.88
CA GLU A 48 1.00 -27.71 -1.37
C GLU A 48 0.45 -28.82 -2.27
N SER A 49 -0.70 -29.40 -1.90
CA SER A 49 -1.34 -30.45 -2.71
C SER A 49 -1.80 -29.92 -4.08
N LYS A 50 -2.01 -28.61 -4.21
CA LYS A 50 -2.37 -27.96 -5.47
C LYS A 50 -1.18 -27.33 -6.19
N GLY A 51 0.03 -27.55 -5.71
CA GLY A 51 1.25 -26.97 -6.28
C GLY A 51 1.34 -25.45 -6.13
N ARG A 52 0.67 -24.89 -5.13
CA ARG A 52 0.66 -23.44 -4.89
C ARG A 52 1.68 -23.07 -3.83
N GLN A 53 2.21 -21.84 -3.94
CA GLN A 53 3.16 -21.34 -2.93
C GLN A 53 2.49 -21.15 -1.57
N THR A 54 3.28 -21.32 -0.52
CA THR A 54 2.83 -21.11 0.87
C THR A 54 3.55 -19.95 1.55
N ALA A 55 4.58 -19.42 0.93
CA ALA A 55 5.34 -18.26 1.40
C ALA A 55 5.85 -17.47 0.18
N PRO A 56 5.82 -16.14 0.24
CA PRO A 56 5.23 -15.33 1.30
C PRO A 56 3.69 -15.47 1.35
N VAL A 57 3.09 -15.03 2.47
CA VAL A 57 1.63 -15.06 2.65
C VAL A 57 1.03 -13.88 1.88
N ASN A 58 0.61 -14.13 0.64
CA ASN A 58 0.06 -13.08 -0.22
C ASN A 58 -1.07 -13.55 -1.14
N HIS A 59 -1.64 -14.75 -0.91
CA HIS A 59 -2.63 -15.31 -1.83
C HIS A 59 -3.94 -14.52 -1.88
N HIS A 60 -4.26 -13.76 -0.82
CA HIS A 60 -5.44 -12.89 -0.79
C HIS A 60 -5.23 -11.58 -1.55
N PHE A 61 -3.99 -11.27 -1.93
CA PHE A 61 -3.62 -10.01 -2.57
C PHE A 61 -3.37 -10.26 -4.04
N THR A 62 -4.45 -10.34 -4.80
CA THR A 62 -4.36 -10.62 -6.23
C THR A 62 -3.77 -9.42 -6.98
N GLY A 63 -3.17 -9.69 -8.15
CA GLY A 63 -2.68 -8.63 -9.02
C GLY A 63 -3.79 -7.64 -9.38
N ARG A 64 -5.02 -8.12 -9.57
CA ARG A 64 -6.17 -7.27 -9.88
C ARG A 64 -6.50 -6.32 -8.74
N MET A 65 -6.48 -6.81 -7.50
CA MET A 65 -6.76 -5.99 -6.33
C MET A 65 -5.69 -4.90 -6.17
N LEU A 66 -4.42 -5.27 -6.23
CA LEU A 66 -3.32 -4.31 -6.11
C LEU A 66 -3.30 -3.33 -7.27
N ALA A 67 -3.58 -3.78 -8.49
CA ALA A 67 -3.65 -2.92 -9.67
C ALA A 67 -4.80 -1.91 -9.60
N SER A 68 -5.83 -2.17 -8.80
CA SER A 68 -6.96 -1.25 -8.64
C SER A 68 -6.65 -0.08 -7.69
N ILE A 69 -5.51 -0.11 -7.00
CA ILE A 69 -5.07 0.98 -6.12
C ILE A 69 -4.49 2.09 -6.97
N HIS A 70 -5.03 3.29 -6.80
CA HIS A 70 -4.59 4.50 -7.49
C HIS A 70 -4.45 5.64 -6.50
N TRP A 71 -3.80 6.72 -6.93
CA TRP A 71 -3.70 7.93 -6.13
C TRP A 71 -4.17 9.15 -6.93
N LYS A 72 -4.59 10.17 -6.20
CA LYS A 72 -4.82 11.49 -6.76
C LYS A 72 -4.46 12.55 -5.74
N ALA A 73 -4.08 13.73 -6.21
CA ALA A 73 -3.65 14.82 -5.35
C ALA A 73 -4.10 16.16 -5.91
N ASN A 74 -4.34 17.09 -4.98
CA ASN A 74 -4.53 18.50 -5.28
C ASN A 74 -3.66 19.31 -4.32
N ARG A 75 -3.89 20.62 -4.21
CA ARG A 75 -3.08 21.49 -3.32
C ARG A 75 -3.31 21.23 -1.84
N ASN A 76 -4.43 20.62 -1.48
CA ASN A 76 -4.84 20.48 -0.08
C ASN A 76 -4.65 19.07 0.45
N ARG A 77 -4.71 18.05 -0.40
CA ARG A 77 -4.63 16.66 0.04
C ARG A 77 -4.30 15.71 -1.11
N ALA A 78 -3.83 14.54 -0.72
CA ALA A 78 -3.68 13.41 -1.62
C ALA A 78 -4.42 12.23 -1.00
N LYS A 79 -4.88 11.30 -1.84
CA LYS A 79 -5.49 10.08 -1.35
C LYS A 79 -5.19 8.91 -2.26
N LEU A 80 -5.16 7.72 -1.65
CA LEU A 80 -5.16 6.47 -2.36
C LEU A 80 -6.57 5.90 -2.34
N PHE A 81 -6.98 5.26 -3.42
CA PHE A 81 -8.34 4.73 -3.55
C PHE A 81 -8.35 3.52 -4.47
N PHE A 82 -9.44 2.78 -4.45
CA PHE A 82 -9.65 1.64 -5.34
C PHE A 82 -10.57 2.06 -6.48
N SER A 83 -10.14 1.78 -7.72
CA SER A 83 -10.94 2.07 -8.91
C SER A 83 -12.07 1.06 -9.12
N SER A 84 -12.06 -0.07 -8.41
CA SER A 84 -13.07 -1.12 -8.49
C SER A 84 -13.73 -1.33 -7.15
N SER A 85 -15.08 -1.23 -7.09
CA SER A 85 -15.81 -1.47 -5.84
C SER A 85 -15.72 -2.93 -5.39
N ALA A 86 -15.65 -3.87 -6.34
CA ALA A 86 -15.45 -5.29 -6.03
C ALA A 86 -14.09 -5.54 -5.37
N GLU A 87 -13.04 -4.93 -5.90
CA GLU A 87 -11.69 -5.05 -5.33
C GLU A 87 -11.57 -4.34 -3.99
N LYS A 88 -12.26 -3.22 -3.81
CA LYS A 88 -12.33 -2.52 -2.52
C LYS A 88 -12.94 -3.40 -1.43
N LYS A 89 -14.00 -4.13 -1.75
CA LYS A 89 -14.61 -5.06 -0.79
C LYS A 89 -13.67 -6.19 -0.41
N LYS A 90 -12.95 -6.75 -1.38
CA LYS A 90 -11.92 -7.77 -1.12
C LYS A 90 -10.82 -7.22 -0.23
N ALA A 91 -10.38 -6.00 -0.50
CA ALA A 91 -9.35 -5.32 0.28
C ALA A 91 -9.77 -5.16 1.74
N ALA A 92 -11.01 -4.77 1.98
CA ALA A 92 -11.53 -4.62 3.34
C ALA A 92 -11.53 -5.95 4.09
N ARG A 93 -11.92 -7.04 3.43
CA ARG A 93 -11.93 -8.38 4.03
C ARG A 93 -10.52 -8.86 4.36
N THR A 94 -9.57 -8.68 3.43
CA THR A 94 -8.19 -9.08 3.68
C THR A 94 -7.54 -8.25 4.77
N HIS A 95 -7.88 -6.96 4.85
CA HIS A 95 -7.37 -6.07 5.90
C HIS A 95 -7.85 -6.52 7.29
N ALA A 96 -9.09 -6.96 7.40
CA ALA A 96 -9.63 -7.45 8.67
C ALA A 96 -8.86 -8.68 9.18
N LEU A 97 -8.40 -9.55 8.26
CA LEU A 97 -7.65 -10.74 8.62
C LEU A 97 -6.17 -10.46 8.84
N ARG A 98 -5.57 -9.66 7.98
CA ARG A 98 -4.14 -9.33 7.98
C ARG A 98 -3.99 -7.87 7.63
N PRO A 99 -3.87 -6.98 8.63
CA PRO A 99 -3.82 -5.52 8.38
C PRO A 99 -2.70 -5.13 7.41
N TRP A 100 -3.07 -4.51 6.30
CA TRP A 100 -2.14 -4.13 5.25
C TRP A 100 -2.38 -2.74 4.66
N TRP A 101 -3.58 -2.19 4.80
CA TRP A 101 -3.93 -0.89 4.25
C TRP A 101 -3.65 0.20 5.27
N GLY A 102 -2.64 1.00 5.01
CA GLY A 102 -2.25 2.08 5.90
C GLY A 102 -0.82 2.53 5.64
N ILE A 103 -0.28 3.27 6.58
CA ILE A 103 1.07 3.86 6.51
C ILE A 103 1.89 3.32 7.67
N THR A 104 3.01 2.68 7.38
CA THR A 104 3.96 2.25 8.42
C THR A 104 4.81 3.44 8.86
N ASP A 105 5.52 3.31 10.00
CA ASP A 105 6.43 4.34 10.49
C ASP A 105 7.53 4.67 9.48
N ARG A 106 8.08 3.65 8.83
CA ARG A 106 9.09 3.83 7.79
C ARG A 106 8.52 4.60 6.59
N GLU A 107 7.30 4.27 6.18
CA GLU A 107 6.61 4.96 5.08
C GLU A 107 6.31 6.41 5.46
N GLN A 108 5.90 6.66 6.69
CA GLN A 108 5.68 8.03 7.18
C GLN A 108 6.97 8.84 7.14
N ALA A 109 8.10 8.25 7.53
CA ALA A 109 9.40 8.92 7.45
C ALA A 109 9.77 9.28 6.01
N THR A 110 9.46 8.41 5.06
CA THR A 110 9.66 8.68 3.63
C THR A 110 8.80 9.85 3.16
N ILE A 111 7.53 9.87 3.55
CA ILE A 111 6.60 10.96 3.23
C ILE A 111 7.14 12.27 3.78
N ASN A 112 7.59 12.29 5.03
CA ASN A 112 8.14 13.48 5.67
C ASN A 112 9.37 14.01 4.92
N ARG A 113 10.26 13.13 4.45
CA ARG A 113 11.43 13.52 3.66
C ARG A 113 11.01 14.13 2.34
N ILE A 114 10.01 13.59 1.67
CA ILE A 114 9.50 14.12 0.40
C ILE A 114 9.00 15.55 0.61
N PHE A 115 8.21 15.78 1.64
CA PHE A 115 7.71 17.12 1.95
C PHE A 115 8.84 18.09 2.27
N SER A 116 9.76 17.71 3.13
CA SER A 116 10.92 18.55 3.48
C SER A 116 11.70 18.94 2.25
N LYS A 117 11.95 17.99 1.36
CA LYS A 117 12.75 18.23 0.14
C LYS A 117 12.04 19.15 -0.85
N GLU A 118 10.73 18.93 -1.05
CA GLU A 118 9.96 19.77 -1.98
C GLU A 118 9.79 21.19 -1.47
N LEU A 119 9.50 21.36 -0.18
CA LEU A 119 9.30 22.68 0.41
C LEU A 119 10.62 23.47 0.50
N ALA A 120 11.75 22.80 0.70
CA ALA A 120 13.05 23.45 0.74
C ALA A 120 13.41 24.17 -0.57
N ARG A 121 12.81 23.76 -1.68
CA ARG A 121 13.06 24.38 -2.99
C ARG A 121 12.45 25.77 -3.17
N VAL A 122 11.49 26.13 -2.30
CA VAL A 122 10.74 27.38 -2.43
C VAL A 122 10.88 28.31 -1.22
N VAL A 123 11.65 27.90 -0.22
CA VAL A 123 11.95 28.75 0.95
C VAL A 123 13.40 29.12 1.07
#